data_20c05ac99cb56554bf44801f86a5c6cd
#
_entry.id   20c05ac99cb56554bf44801f86a5c6cd
#
_cell.length_a   1.000
_cell.length_b   1.000
_cell.length_c   1.000
_cell.angle_alpha   90.00
_cell.angle_beta   90.00
_cell.angle_gamma   90.00
#
_symmetry.space_group_name_H-M   'P 1'
#
loop_
_entity.id
_entity.type
_entity.pdbx_description
1 polymer ?
#
loop_
_entity_poly.entity_id
_entity_poly.type
_entity_poly.pdbx_seq_one_letter_code
_entity_poly.pdbx_strand_id
1 'polypeptide(L)'
;MALEEMALPYEVHLINLGKGEQRDPDYLKICPNGRIPAIIDTDVGISVFESGAVLLYLAEKSGKLMPTDLAGRYDVMQWLMFQMSGIGPMQGQAVAFVRYFPEEVPQAISRYCNESRRLYEVLDRQLADRDYLTSEYSIADIANYSWVRSYYWARVDIEGLDNLQTWMQRMADKPGIQRGCEVPQGAKNAEELKKGGSSITTT
;
A
#
# COMPACT_ATOMS: atom_id res chain seq x y z
N MET A 1 -6.39 -0.23 -7.39
CA MET A 1 -6.27 1.25 -7.47
C MET A 1 -5.47 1.70 -8.69
N ALA A 2 -4.15 1.45 -8.78
CA ALA A 2 -3.34 1.96 -9.91
C ALA A 2 -3.85 1.51 -11.28
N LEU A 3 -4.16 0.24 -11.47
CA LEU A 3 -4.74 -0.28 -12.71
C LEU A 3 -6.04 0.45 -13.12
N GLU A 4 -6.89 0.74 -12.14
CA GLU A 4 -8.14 1.48 -12.34
C GLU A 4 -7.90 2.96 -12.69
N GLU A 5 -6.97 3.63 -11.99
CA GLU A 5 -6.61 5.02 -12.28
C GLU A 5 -5.95 5.17 -13.66
N MET A 6 -5.16 4.19 -14.05
CA MET A 6 -4.49 4.16 -15.35
C MET A 6 -5.41 3.67 -16.49
N ALA A 7 -6.58 3.10 -16.15
CA ALA A 7 -7.52 2.46 -17.07
C ALA A 7 -6.85 1.33 -17.89
N LEU A 8 -6.01 0.54 -17.23
CA LEU A 8 -5.41 -0.66 -17.82
C LEU A 8 -6.33 -1.86 -17.62
N PRO A 9 -6.54 -2.70 -18.64
CA PRO A 9 -7.29 -3.94 -18.47
C PRO A 9 -6.51 -4.93 -17.60
N TYR A 10 -7.22 -5.71 -16.78
CA TYR A 10 -6.60 -6.72 -15.94
C TYR A 10 -7.57 -7.81 -15.52
N GLU A 11 -7.02 -8.98 -15.20
CA GLU A 11 -7.72 -10.07 -14.55
C GLU A 11 -7.24 -10.24 -13.11
N VAL A 12 -8.14 -10.65 -12.21
CA VAL A 12 -7.81 -10.83 -10.79
C VAL A 12 -7.67 -12.31 -10.48
N HIS A 13 -6.48 -12.69 -10.03
CA HIS A 13 -6.19 -14.01 -9.48
C HIS A 13 -6.08 -13.92 -7.98
N LEU A 14 -6.99 -14.57 -7.26
CA LEU A 14 -7.01 -14.56 -5.80
C LEU A 14 -5.99 -15.56 -5.25
N ILE A 15 -5.13 -15.08 -4.37
CA ILE A 15 -4.22 -15.90 -3.57
C ILE A 15 -4.76 -15.99 -2.16
N ASN A 16 -5.14 -17.18 -1.73
CA ASN A 16 -5.69 -17.40 -0.39
C ASN A 16 -4.56 -17.51 0.64
N LEU A 17 -4.24 -16.38 1.28
CA LEU A 17 -3.21 -16.30 2.30
C LEU A 17 -3.48 -17.21 3.51
N GLY A 18 -4.75 -17.41 3.86
CA GLY A 18 -5.15 -18.28 4.97
C GLY A 18 -4.91 -19.77 4.69
N LYS A 19 -4.84 -20.16 3.42
CA LYS A 19 -4.49 -21.52 2.98
C LYS A 19 -3.00 -21.68 2.66
N GLY A 20 -2.24 -20.59 2.67
CA GLY A 20 -0.81 -20.62 2.36
C GLY A 20 -0.49 -20.65 0.86
N GLU A 21 -1.44 -20.34 -0.03
CA GLU A 21 -1.25 -20.38 -1.49
C GLU A 21 -0.12 -19.47 -1.99
N GLN A 22 0.26 -18.42 -1.21
CA GLN A 22 1.42 -17.59 -1.51
C GLN A 22 2.76 -18.34 -1.42
N ARG A 23 2.76 -19.56 -0.86
CA ARG A 23 3.93 -20.43 -0.73
C ARG A 23 3.95 -21.56 -1.76
N ASP A 24 2.95 -21.63 -2.63
CA ASP A 24 2.89 -22.64 -3.68
C ASP A 24 4.06 -22.47 -4.65
N PRO A 25 4.71 -23.58 -5.08
CA PRO A 25 5.88 -23.53 -5.95
C PRO A 25 5.65 -22.71 -7.25
N ASP A 26 4.44 -22.76 -7.80
CA ASP A 26 4.12 -22.01 -9.02
C ASP A 26 3.97 -20.50 -8.74
N TYR A 27 3.40 -20.12 -7.59
CA TYR A 27 3.36 -18.72 -7.21
C TYR A 27 4.75 -18.17 -6.86
N LEU A 28 5.60 -18.97 -6.23
CA LEU A 28 6.98 -18.57 -5.90
C LEU A 28 7.85 -18.31 -7.15
N LYS A 29 7.51 -18.87 -8.31
CA LYS A 29 8.15 -18.52 -9.60
C LYS A 29 7.81 -17.09 -10.04
N ILE A 30 6.62 -16.58 -9.65
CA ILE A 30 6.14 -15.23 -9.95
C ILE A 30 6.63 -14.24 -8.91
N CYS A 31 6.51 -14.60 -7.64
CA CYS A 31 6.92 -13.81 -6.48
C CYS A 31 7.76 -14.63 -5.50
N PRO A 32 9.10 -14.64 -5.63
CA PRO A 32 9.99 -15.42 -4.75
C PRO A 32 9.84 -15.08 -3.27
N ASN A 33 9.36 -13.87 -2.94
CA ASN A 33 9.10 -13.44 -1.57
C ASN A 33 7.83 -14.08 -0.97
N GLY A 34 6.97 -14.73 -1.77
CA GLY A 34 5.72 -15.32 -1.28
C GLY A 34 4.76 -14.28 -0.69
N ARG A 35 4.68 -13.11 -1.30
CA ARG A 35 3.81 -11.99 -0.88
C ARG A 35 2.92 -11.53 -2.02
N ILE A 36 1.88 -10.79 -1.70
CA ILE A 36 1.04 -10.06 -2.65
C ILE A 36 1.27 -8.55 -2.45
N PRO A 37 1.14 -7.74 -3.53
CA PRO A 37 0.77 -8.11 -4.89
C PRO A 37 1.95 -8.62 -5.74
N ALA A 38 1.61 -9.34 -6.80
CA ALA A 38 2.44 -9.55 -7.97
C ALA A 38 1.57 -9.42 -9.22
N ILE A 39 2.15 -9.08 -10.36
CA ILE A 39 1.48 -9.02 -11.66
C ILE A 39 2.23 -9.84 -12.69
N ILE A 40 1.50 -10.32 -13.69
CA ILE A 40 2.05 -10.89 -14.93
C ILE A 40 1.51 -10.04 -16.07
N ASP A 41 2.41 -9.45 -16.84
CA ASP A 41 2.05 -8.78 -18.07
C ASP A 41 2.11 -9.77 -19.21
N THR A 42 0.94 -10.17 -19.71
CA THR A 42 0.81 -11.17 -20.78
C THR A 42 1.22 -10.68 -22.17
N ASP A 43 1.23 -9.35 -22.38
CA ASP A 43 1.63 -8.77 -23.67
C ASP A 43 3.12 -8.95 -23.93
N VAL A 44 3.93 -8.88 -22.87
CA VAL A 44 5.40 -8.93 -22.93
C VAL A 44 6.00 -10.12 -22.19
N GLY A 45 5.17 -10.89 -21.48
CA GLY A 45 5.57 -12.13 -20.81
C GLY A 45 6.47 -11.91 -19.58
N ILE A 46 6.30 -10.81 -18.82
CA ILE A 46 7.09 -10.52 -17.62
C ILE A 46 6.24 -10.59 -16.37
N SER A 47 6.87 -10.99 -15.28
CA SER A 47 6.31 -10.93 -13.93
C SER A 47 6.99 -9.84 -13.11
N VAL A 48 6.20 -9.08 -12.36
CA VAL A 48 6.72 -8.04 -11.46
C VAL A 48 6.10 -8.23 -10.08
N PHE A 49 6.92 -8.32 -9.06
CA PHE A 49 6.53 -8.36 -7.66
C PHE A 49 7.09 -7.12 -6.93
N GLU A 50 6.76 -6.92 -5.66
CA GLU A 50 6.92 -5.70 -4.87
C GLU A 50 5.99 -4.57 -5.36
N SER A 51 5.13 -4.09 -4.47
CA SER A 51 4.10 -3.10 -4.84
C SER A 51 4.68 -1.81 -5.43
N GLY A 52 5.86 -1.37 -4.95
CA GLY A 52 6.55 -0.21 -5.50
C GLY A 52 7.05 -0.44 -6.93
N ALA A 53 7.63 -1.62 -7.19
CA ALA A 53 8.09 -1.99 -8.54
C ALA A 53 6.90 -2.16 -9.50
N VAL A 54 5.79 -2.74 -9.01
CA VAL A 54 4.54 -2.85 -9.78
C VAL A 54 4.02 -1.46 -10.17
N LEU A 55 4.01 -0.50 -9.23
CA LEU A 55 3.56 0.87 -9.51
C LEU A 55 4.45 1.57 -10.54
N LEU A 56 5.77 1.43 -10.43
CA LEU A 56 6.72 1.97 -11.41
C LEU A 56 6.50 1.36 -12.80
N TYR A 57 6.37 0.04 -12.86
CA TYR A 57 6.11 -0.67 -14.12
C TYR A 57 4.81 -0.20 -14.80
N LEU A 58 3.72 -0.11 -14.03
CA LEU A 58 2.43 0.33 -14.55
C LEU A 58 2.47 1.79 -15.02
N ALA A 59 3.20 2.66 -14.32
CA ALA A 59 3.39 4.04 -14.73
C ALA A 59 4.18 4.13 -16.04
N GLU A 60 5.24 3.34 -16.21
CA GLU A 60 6.00 3.27 -17.46
C GLU A 60 5.18 2.70 -18.62
N LYS A 61 4.46 1.59 -18.39
CA LYS A 61 3.59 0.97 -19.40
C LYS A 61 2.48 1.91 -19.87
N SER A 62 1.87 2.66 -18.95
CA SER A 62 0.72 3.52 -19.27
C SER A 62 1.09 4.95 -19.68
N GLY A 63 2.30 5.41 -19.34
CA GLY A 63 2.70 6.82 -19.45
C GLY A 63 1.93 7.75 -18.50
N LYS A 64 1.34 7.25 -17.40
CA LYS A 64 0.50 8.01 -16.47
C LYS A 64 1.07 7.99 -15.05
N LEU A 65 0.73 9.00 -14.27
CA LEU A 65 1.00 9.10 -12.82
C LEU A 65 2.51 9.11 -12.46
N MET A 66 3.36 9.44 -13.42
CA MET A 66 4.79 9.64 -13.27
C MET A 66 5.23 10.73 -14.25
N PRO A 67 5.85 11.81 -13.77
CA PRO A 67 6.45 12.82 -14.65
C PRO A 67 7.52 12.25 -15.58
N THR A 68 7.74 12.89 -16.72
CA THR A 68 8.75 12.46 -17.69
C THR A 68 10.10 13.12 -17.46
N ASP A 69 10.12 14.32 -16.85
CA ASP A 69 11.34 15.03 -16.52
C ASP A 69 12.05 14.42 -15.30
N LEU A 70 13.38 14.61 -15.23
CA LEU A 70 14.22 13.99 -14.22
C LEU A 70 13.83 14.42 -12.80
N ALA A 71 13.58 15.71 -12.59
CA ALA A 71 13.28 16.26 -11.26
C ALA A 71 11.96 15.73 -10.72
N GLY A 72 10.90 15.79 -11.56
CA GLY A 72 9.58 15.27 -11.20
C GLY A 72 9.58 13.77 -10.94
N ARG A 73 10.31 12.97 -11.75
CA ARG A 73 10.45 11.52 -11.53
C ARG A 73 11.07 11.22 -10.17
N TYR A 74 12.15 11.92 -9.80
CA TYR A 74 12.80 11.67 -8.50
C TYR A 74 12.00 12.22 -7.33
N ASP A 75 11.21 13.27 -7.52
CA ASP A 75 10.25 13.72 -6.51
C ASP A 75 9.20 12.63 -6.21
N VAL A 76 8.63 12.00 -7.23
CA VAL A 76 7.73 10.85 -7.07
C VAL A 76 8.44 9.65 -6.45
N MET A 77 9.65 9.31 -6.92
CA MET A 77 10.39 8.14 -6.44
C MET A 77 10.75 8.25 -4.97
N GLN A 78 11.15 9.43 -4.46
CA GLN A 78 11.46 9.57 -3.02
C GLN A 78 10.23 9.35 -2.14
N TRP A 79 9.05 9.84 -2.53
CA TRP A 79 7.81 9.60 -1.79
C TRP A 79 7.29 8.16 -1.94
N LEU A 80 7.57 7.51 -3.06
CA LEU A 80 7.33 6.08 -3.21
C LEU A 80 8.25 5.28 -2.28
N MET A 81 9.56 5.60 -2.25
CA MET A 81 10.52 4.93 -1.37
C MET A 81 10.24 5.24 0.11
N PHE A 82 9.76 6.43 0.44
CA PHE A 82 9.32 6.77 1.79
C PHE A 82 8.21 5.83 2.29
N GLN A 83 7.26 5.47 1.40
CA GLN A 83 6.26 4.46 1.75
C GLN A 83 6.88 3.07 1.89
N MET A 84 7.73 2.63 0.93
CA MET A 84 8.33 1.30 0.91
C MET A 84 9.24 1.04 2.12
N SER A 85 10.02 2.04 2.54
CA SER A 85 10.98 1.91 3.63
C SER A 85 10.44 2.31 5.01
N GLY A 86 9.41 3.14 5.04
CA GLY A 86 8.89 3.74 6.28
C GLY A 86 7.45 3.30 6.59
N ILE A 87 6.47 3.89 5.93
CA ILE A 87 5.05 3.70 6.28
C ILE A 87 4.63 2.25 6.23
N GLY A 88 4.91 1.55 5.12
CA GLY A 88 4.54 0.15 4.96
C GLY A 88 5.10 -0.74 6.06
N PRO A 89 6.43 -0.77 6.27
CA PRO A 89 7.03 -1.57 7.32
C PRO A 89 6.58 -1.19 8.73
N MET A 90 6.56 0.09 9.09
CA MET A 90 6.25 0.50 10.46
C MET A 90 4.77 0.29 10.81
N GLN A 91 3.86 0.70 9.95
CA GLN A 91 2.44 0.45 10.14
C GLN A 91 2.12 -1.06 10.05
N GLY A 92 2.80 -1.80 9.19
CA GLY A 92 2.66 -3.25 9.11
C GLY A 92 3.04 -3.95 10.41
N GLN A 93 4.13 -3.54 11.07
CA GLN A 93 4.50 -4.03 12.39
C GLN A 93 3.50 -3.58 13.45
N ALA A 94 3.02 -2.33 13.41
CA ALA A 94 1.97 -1.86 14.33
C ALA A 94 0.73 -2.76 14.22
N VAL A 95 0.26 -3.06 13.01
CA VAL A 95 -0.87 -3.98 12.78
C VAL A 95 -0.56 -5.37 13.33
N ALA A 96 0.64 -5.90 13.10
CA ALA A 96 1.01 -7.23 13.56
C ALA A 96 0.92 -7.32 15.10
N PHE A 97 1.57 -6.40 15.81
CA PHE A 97 1.56 -6.41 17.28
C PHE A 97 0.21 -6.05 17.91
N VAL A 98 -0.57 -5.19 17.26
CA VAL A 98 -1.91 -4.81 17.75
C VAL A 98 -2.94 -5.93 17.55
N ARG A 99 -2.80 -6.77 16.49
CA ARG A 99 -3.90 -7.66 16.07
C ARG A 99 -3.56 -9.14 15.98
N TYR A 100 -2.32 -9.48 15.67
CA TYR A 100 -1.98 -10.85 15.25
C TYR A 100 -1.11 -11.59 16.25
N PHE A 101 -0.30 -10.89 17.03
CA PHE A 101 0.50 -11.52 18.08
C PHE A 101 -0.41 -12.12 19.17
N PRO A 102 -0.10 -13.32 19.67
CA PRO A 102 -0.90 -14.00 20.68
C PRO A 102 -0.84 -13.29 22.04
N GLU A 103 0.28 -12.64 22.34
CA GLU A 103 0.50 -11.89 23.58
C GLU A 103 0.64 -10.40 23.26
N GLU A 104 0.14 -9.57 24.16
CA GLU A 104 0.31 -8.13 24.06
C GLU A 104 1.75 -7.75 24.41
N VAL A 105 2.42 -6.99 23.52
CA VAL A 105 3.78 -6.47 23.70
C VAL A 105 3.74 -4.95 23.68
N PRO A 106 3.42 -4.30 24.83
CA PRO A 106 3.13 -2.85 24.88
C PRO A 106 4.26 -1.98 24.32
N GLN A 107 5.52 -2.37 24.57
CA GLN A 107 6.68 -1.61 24.09
C GLN A 107 6.78 -1.64 22.55
N ALA A 108 6.50 -2.79 21.91
CA ALA A 108 6.49 -2.91 20.46
C ALA A 108 5.31 -2.14 19.87
N ILE A 109 4.12 -2.28 20.45
CA ILE A 109 2.92 -1.53 20.04
C ILE A 109 3.21 -0.03 20.09
N SER A 110 3.68 0.48 21.24
CA SER A 110 4.02 1.89 21.39
C SER A 110 5.07 2.34 20.38
N ARG A 111 6.15 1.57 20.22
CA ARG A 111 7.24 1.89 19.29
C ARG A 111 6.73 2.05 17.84
N TYR A 112 5.96 1.08 17.35
CA TYR A 112 5.53 1.07 15.96
C TYR A 112 4.36 2.01 15.67
N CYS A 113 3.42 2.17 16.61
CA CYS A 113 2.35 3.15 16.49
C CYS A 113 2.90 4.58 16.48
N ASN A 114 3.82 4.91 17.39
CA ASN A 114 4.44 6.23 17.48
C ASN A 114 5.28 6.54 16.22
N GLU A 115 6.03 5.57 15.70
CA GLU A 115 6.79 5.77 14.48
C GLU A 115 5.86 5.94 13.27
N SER A 116 4.78 5.17 13.17
CA SER A 116 3.77 5.35 12.12
C SER A 116 3.14 6.75 12.19
N ARG A 117 2.80 7.22 13.42
CA ARG A 117 2.31 8.59 13.63
C ARG A 117 3.32 9.63 13.17
N ARG A 118 4.59 9.50 13.55
CA ARG A 118 5.65 10.42 13.10
C ARG A 118 5.78 10.49 11.59
N LEU A 119 5.66 9.34 10.91
CA LEU A 119 5.68 9.29 9.45
C LEU A 119 4.45 9.99 8.84
N TYR A 120 3.29 9.87 9.46
CA TYR A 120 2.09 10.60 9.04
C TYR A 120 2.22 12.12 9.22
N GLU A 121 2.91 12.57 10.29
CA GLU A 121 3.24 13.98 10.47
C GLU A 121 4.18 14.51 9.38
N VAL A 122 5.05 13.66 8.82
CA VAL A 122 5.86 14.04 7.66
C VAL A 122 4.98 14.24 6.43
N LEU A 123 4.02 13.35 6.19
CA LEU A 123 3.04 13.51 5.10
C LEU A 123 2.17 14.75 5.30
N ASP A 124 1.69 14.98 6.52
CA ASP A 124 0.86 16.14 6.83
C ASP A 124 1.56 17.46 6.53
N ARG A 125 2.82 17.59 6.97
CA ARG A 125 3.64 18.77 6.65
C ARG A 125 3.90 18.93 5.15
N GLN A 126 4.12 17.83 4.43
CA GLN A 126 4.31 17.85 2.97
C GLN A 126 3.05 18.34 2.24
N LEU A 127 1.89 18.05 2.79
CA LEU A 127 0.58 18.38 2.21
C LEU A 127 0.03 19.77 2.64
N ALA A 128 0.79 20.55 3.43
CA ALA A 128 0.30 21.81 4.00
C ALA A 128 -0.09 22.86 2.95
N ASP A 129 0.55 22.85 1.79
CA ASP A 129 0.37 23.84 0.72
C ASP A 129 0.11 23.19 -0.64
N ARG A 130 -0.27 21.92 -0.68
CA ARG A 130 -0.43 21.16 -1.92
C ARG A 130 -1.51 20.09 -1.83
N ASP A 131 -2.02 19.73 -2.99
CA ASP A 131 -3.10 18.75 -3.11
C ASP A 131 -2.61 17.30 -3.08
N TYR A 132 -1.37 17.05 -3.47
CA TYR A 132 -0.73 15.73 -3.58
C TYR A 132 0.68 15.75 -3.01
N LEU A 133 1.28 14.58 -2.80
CA LEU A 133 2.62 14.46 -2.24
C LEU A 133 3.71 15.09 -3.12
N THR A 134 3.45 15.17 -4.43
CA THR A 134 4.29 15.85 -5.40
C THR A 134 3.52 16.98 -6.10
N SER A 135 4.09 17.60 -7.13
CA SER A 135 3.42 18.69 -7.87
C SER A 135 2.07 18.28 -8.47
N GLU A 136 1.93 17.00 -8.80
CA GLU A 136 0.73 16.41 -9.39
C GLU A 136 0.43 15.06 -8.77
N TYR A 137 -0.79 14.57 -8.98
CA TYR A 137 -1.21 13.22 -8.58
C TYR A 137 -0.33 12.14 -9.22
N SER A 138 0.20 11.24 -8.41
CA SER A 138 1.19 10.27 -8.84
C SER A 138 1.04 8.88 -8.18
N ILE A 139 1.86 7.93 -8.61
CA ILE A 139 1.95 6.62 -7.96
C ILE A 139 2.40 6.71 -6.50
N ALA A 140 3.09 7.77 -6.10
CA ALA A 140 3.46 7.98 -4.69
C ALA A 140 2.22 8.19 -3.81
N ASP A 141 1.22 8.94 -4.31
CA ASP A 141 -0.05 9.12 -3.59
C ASP A 141 -0.79 7.78 -3.43
N ILE A 142 -0.87 6.99 -4.49
CA ILE A 142 -1.52 5.67 -4.44
C ILE A 142 -0.83 4.75 -3.43
N ALA A 143 0.51 4.72 -3.44
CA ALA A 143 1.28 3.89 -2.53
C ALA A 143 1.04 4.27 -1.06
N ASN A 144 1.18 5.55 -0.73
CA ASN A 144 1.01 6.05 0.62
C ASN A 144 -0.45 5.92 1.09
N TYR A 145 -1.42 6.29 0.25
CA TYR A 145 -2.84 6.19 0.56
C TYR A 145 -3.28 4.77 0.87
N SER A 146 -2.76 3.78 0.14
CA SER A 146 -3.12 2.37 0.35
C SER A 146 -2.87 1.89 1.78
N TRP A 147 -1.89 2.48 2.46
CA TRP A 147 -1.57 2.21 3.86
C TRP A 147 -2.27 3.17 4.82
N VAL A 148 -2.17 4.47 4.58
CA VAL A 148 -2.69 5.50 5.50
C VAL A 148 -4.19 5.36 5.69
N ARG A 149 -4.97 5.02 4.66
CA ARG A 149 -6.42 4.80 4.77
C ARG A 149 -6.83 3.76 5.84
N SER A 150 -5.92 2.89 6.23
CA SER A 150 -6.14 1.86 7.25
C SER A 150 -5.48 2.19 8.60
N TYR A 151 -5.22 3.46 8.89
CA TYR A 151 -4.59 3.95 10.12
C TYR A 151 -5.25 3.40 11.39
N TYR A 152 -6.59 3.35 11.40
CA TYR A 152 -7.39 2.82 12.53
C TYR A 152 -7.12 1.33 12.78
N TRP A 153 -6.72 0.58 11.74
CA TRP A 153 -6.40 -0.83 11.86
C TRP A 153 -5.11 -1.06 12.65
N ALA A 154 -4.20 -0.12 12.58
CA ALA A 154 -2.94 -0.07 13.33
C ALA A 154 -3.05 0.71 14.66
N ARG A 155 -4.24 1.22 15.02
CA ARG A 155 -4.45 2.13 16.16
C ARG A 155 -3.54 3.37 16.12
N VAL A 156 -3.21 3.85 14.93
CA VAL A 156 -2.48 5.10 14.78
C VAL A 156 -3.47 6.25 14.86
N ASP A 157 -3.23 7.20 15.75
CA ASP A 157 -4.03 8.40 15.84
C ASP A 157 -3.68 9.38 14.71
N ILE A 158 -4.67 10.05 14.16
CA ILE A 158 -4.53 11.09 13.11
C ILE A 158 -5.11 12.44 13.53
N GLU A 159 -5.50 12.60 14.81
CA GLU A 159 -5.99 13.87 15.32
C GLU A 159 -4.94 14.97 15.15
N GLY A 160 -5.37 16.15 14.66
CA GLY A 160 -4.50 17.29 14.37
C GLY A 160 -3.64 17.15 13.11
N LEU A 161 -3.85 16.12 12.26
CA LEU A 161 -3.23 15.99 10.94
C LEU A 161 -4.24 16.39 9.86
N ASP A 162 -4.61 17.67 9.82
CA ASP A 162 -5.72 18.16 9.00
C ASP A 162 -5.41 18.10 7.50
N ASN A 163 -4.17 18.35 7.11
CA ASN A 163 -3.73 18.28 5.71
C ASN A 163 -3.77 16.83 5.22
N LEU A 164 -3.28 15.88 6.05
CA LEU A 164 -3.33 14.46 5.77
C LEU A 164 -4.78 13.98 5.61
N GLN A 165 -5.68 14.39 6.50
CA GLN A 165 -7.09 14.02 6.44
C GLN A 165 -7.77 14.58 5.18
N THR A 166 -7.47 15.84 4.82
CA THR A 166 -7.96 16.46 3.59
C THR A 166 -7.48 15.71 2.34
N TRP A 167 -6.19 15.36 2.30
CA TRP A 167 -5.64 14.56 1.21
C TRP A 167 -6.25 13.16 1.16
N MET A 168 -6.46 12.50 2.30
CA MET A 168 -7.12 11.20 2.36
C MET A 168 -8.53 11.25 1.76
N GLN A 169 -9.29 12.30 2.05
CA GLN A 169 -10.61 12.47 1.47
C GLN A 169 -10.53 12.70 -0.05
N ARG A 170 -9.61 13.56 -0.51
CA ARG A 170 -9.37 13.78 -1.95
C ARG A 170 -9.00 12.48 -2.68
N MET A 171 -8.20 11.64 -2.07
CA MET A 171 -7.86 10.33 -2.62
C MET A 171 -9.08 9.39 -2.65
N ALA A 172 -9.88 9.37 -1.57
CA ALA A 172 -11.08 8.53 -1.48
C ALA A 172 -12.14 8.90 -2.53
N ASP A 173 -12.20 10.17 -2.94
CA ASP A 173 -13.18 10.69 -3.91
C ASP A 173 -12.81 10.36 -5.37
N LYS A 174 -11.61 9.84 -5.63
CA LYS A 174 -11.18 9.46 -6.98
C LYS A 174 -11.90 8.19 -7.45
N PRO A 175 -12.57 8.21 -8.62
CA PRO A 175 -13.34 7.06 -9.11
C PRO A 175 -12.52 5.77 -9.29
N GLY A 176 -11.27 5.87 -9.75
CA GLY A 176 -10.40 4.71 -9.90
C GLY A 176 -9.91 4.16 -8.55
N ILE A 177 -9.71 5.02 -7.55
CA ILE A 177 -9.43 4.61 -6.18
C ILE A 177 -10.62 3.84 -5.61
N GLN A 178 -11.84 4.36 -5.77
CA GLN A 178 -13.07 3.72 -5.30
C GLN A 178 -13.23 2.32 -5.90
N ARG A 179 -13.18 2.21 -7.24
CA ARG A 179 -13.24 0.90 -7.91
C ARG A 179 -12.13 -0.04 -7.45
N GLY A 180 -10.90 0.47 -7.34
CA GLY A 180 -9.77 -0.35 -6.87
C GLY A 180 -9.86 -0.79 -5.42
N CYS A 181 -10.65 -0.11 -4.58
CA CYS A 181 -10.95 -0.54 -3.22
C CYS A 181 -11.98 -1.67 -3.15
N GLU A 182 -12.80 -1.82 -4.19
CA GLU A 182 -13.82 -2.88 -4.28
C GLU A 182 -13.25 -4.19 -4.85
N VAL A 183 -12.02 -4.18 -5.33
CA VAL A 183 -11.36 -5.36 -5.91
C VAL A 183 -10.39 -5.98 -4.90
N PRO A 184 -10.48 -7.31 -4.67
CA PRO A 184 -11.49 -8.24 -5.19
C PRO A 184 -12.86 -8.06 -4.49
N GLN A 185 -13.93 -8.28 -5.23
CA GLN A 185 -15.28 -8.27 -4.66
C GLN A 185 -15.42 -9.33 -3.57
N GLY A 186 -16.16 -9.02 -2.51
CA GLY A 186 -16.35 -9.92 -1.39
C GLY A 186 -15.24 -9.86 -0.36
N ALA A 187 -14.74 -8.64 -0.05
CA ALA A 187 -13.79 -8.42 1.04
C ALA A 187 -14.20 -9.18 2.29
N LYS A 188 -13.28 -9.99 2.78
CA LYS A 188 -13.43 -10.89 3.91
C LYS A 188 -13.89 -10.14 5.14
N ASN A 189 -14.71 -10.79 5.96
CA ASN A 189 -15.05 -10.26 7.28
C ASN A 189 -13.79 -10.13 8.16
N ALA A 190 -13.89 -9.36 9.25
CA ALA A 190 -12.75 -9.08 10.12
C ALA A 190 -12.06 -10.33 10.68
N GLU A 191 -12.79 -11.44 10.87
CA GLU A 191 -12.24 -12.71 11.36
C GLU A 191 -11.38 -13.41 10.31
N GLU A 192 -11.80 -13.40 9.03
CA GLU A 192 -11.02 -13.97 7.93
C GLU A 192 -9.74 -13.16 7.68
N LEU A 193 -9.81 -11.83 7.79
CA LEU A 193 -8.64 -10.96 7.72
C LEU A 193 -7.66 -11.24 8.87
N LYS A 194 -8.18 -11.42 10.09
CA LYS A 194 -7.37 -11.76 11.26
C LYS A 194 -6.68 -13.12 11.10
N LYS A 195 -7.40 -14.13 10.61
CA LYS A 195 -6.85 -15.47 10.36
C LYS A 195 -5.77 -15.47 9.29
N GLY A 196 -5.96 -14.70 8.20
CA GLY A 196 -4.93 -14.52 7.17
C GLY A 196 -3.68 -13.79 7.68
N GLY A 197 -3.86 -12.80 8.56
CA GLY A 197 -2.77 -12.02 9.14
C GLY A 197 -1.94 -12.79 10.17
N SER A 198 -2.55 -13.70 10.94
CA SER A 198 -1.84 -14.51 11.95
C SER A 198 -0.77 -15.43 11.33
N SER A 199 -0.86 -15.76 10.05
CA SER A 199 0.19 -16.51 9.35
C SER A 199 1.53 -15.77 9.25
N ILE A 200 1.55 -14.46 9.49
CA ILE A 200 2.77 -13.62 9.49
C ILE A 200 3.58 -13.83 10.78
N THR A 201 2.91 -14.22 11.86
CA THR A 201 3.53 -14.35 13.20
C THR A 201 3.96 -15.78 13.53
N THR A 202 3.66 -16.75 12.68
CA THR A 202 3.89 -18.19 12.91
C THR A 202 4.99 -18.80 12.05
N THR A 203 5.87 -17.98 11.45
CA THR A 203 7.05 -18.45 10.70
C THR A 203 8.28 -18.50 11.55
#